data_b3e8a13c36d443388dff9db5c41f8369
#
_entry.id   b3e8a13c36d443388dff9db5c41f8369
#
_cell.length_a   1.000
_cell.length_b   1.000
_cell.length_c   1.000
_cell.angle_alpha   90.00
_cell.angle_beta   90.00
_cell.angle_gamma   90.00
#
_symmetry.space_group_name_H-M   'P 1'
#
loop_
_entity.id
_entity.type
_entity.pdbx_description
1 polymer ?
#
loop_
_entity_poly.entity_id
_entity_poly.type
_entity_poly.pdbx_seq_one_letter_code
_entity_poly.pdbx_strand_id
1 'polypeptide(L)'
;LKNPITIAGGGLAGLSLGIALQSRGVAVTLHEASAYPRHRVCGEFISGVSDETLAMLDVAECLSDATSLESASWSDSAGRLAEMQVPGRGISRWQLDERLQRKFVSLGGSLVTNSRIASAPGVIWAAGRPRRPSAWLGLKCHARNLPLTHDLEMFTSPGGYVGLAKIEDDKVNICGLFKTRSTRGAKGSALLLTMLRESSLHALADRLEAAEFDESSVCGVAGFQMGQQAAPEFSIGDAASMIPPFTGNGMSMAFESAECALQPAMDYAAGRKSWSEAASASTAGQASRFRRRLAAAGILHHCLMNRAALRITCSLARRKMVPFQTLLHLVR
;
A
#
# COMPACT_ATOMS: atom_id res chain seq x y z
N LEU A 1 8.24 -10.48 30.79
CA LEU A 1 8.90 -9.54 29.86
C LEU A 1 9.38 -8.32 30.61
N LYS A 2 10.57 -7.77 30.25
CA LYS A 2 11.19 -6.67 31.00
C LYS A 2 10.70 -5.30 30.50
N ASN A 3 10.47 -5.18 29.20
CA ASN A 3 10.11 -3.91 28.58
C ASN A 3 8.76 -4.03 27.86
N PRO A 4 7.78 -3.15 28.11
CA PRO A 4 6.53 -3.10 27.39
C PRO A 4 6.76 -2.59 25.96
N ILE A 5 5.91 -3.05 25.02
CA ILE A 5 5.90 -2.57 23.65
C ILE A 5 4.60 -1.83 23.38
N THR A 6 4.74 -0.63 22.85
CA THR A 6 3.64 0.14 22.31
C THR A 6 3.82 0.31 20.81
N ILE A 7 2.73 0.25 20.02
CA ILE A 7 2.75 0.50 18.57
C ILE A 7 1.89 1.73 18.28
N ALA A 8 2.47 2.71 17.60
CA ALA A 8 1.76 3.89 17.12
C ALA A 8 1.34 3.69 15.66
N GLY A 9 0.07 3.43 15.41
CA GLY A 9 -0.53 3.23 14.09
C GLY A 9 -1.00 1.81 13.83
N GLY A 10 -2.30 1.65 13.65
CA GLY A 10 -3.01 0.40 13.36
C GLY A 10 -3.26 0.18 11.86
N GLY A 11 -2.25 0.40 11.03
CA GLY A 11 -2.23 -0.04 9.64
C GLY A 11 -1.70 -1.47 9.51
N LEU A 12 -1.49 -1.94 8.26
CA LEU A 12 -1.01 -3.31 8.00
C LEU A 12 0.27 -3.65 8.79
N ALA A 13 1.28 -2.78 8.75
CA ALA A 13 2.55 -3.04 9.44
C ALA A 13 2.37 -3.13 10.97
N GLY A 14 1.64 -2.17 11.56
CA GLY A 14 1.45 -2.13 13.02
C GLY A 14 0.60 -3.28 13.55
N LEU A 15 -0.53 -3.59 12.89
CA LEU A 15 -1.38 -4.71 13.28
C LEU A 15 -0.66 -6.05 13.09
N SER A 16 0.03 -6.26 11.97
CA SER A 16 0.74 -7.50 11.70
C SER A 16 1.88 -7.75 12.71
N LEU A 17 2.66 -6.71 13.04
CA LEU A 17 3.67 -6.82 14.08
C LEU A 17 3.03 -7.08 15.46
N GLY A 18 1.94 -6.37 15.76
CA GLY A 18 1.20 -6.56 17.02
C GLY A 18 0.68 -7.98 17.19
N ILE A 19 0.08 -8.55 16.13
CA ILE A 19 -0.38 -9.96 16.09
C ILE A 19 0.81 -10.90 16.33
N ALA A 20 1.89 -10.74 15.57
CA ALA A 20 3.05 -11.61 15.66
C ALA A 20 3.73 -11.56 17.03
N LEU A 21 3.72 -10.43 17.71
CA LEU A 21 4.23 -10.27 19.07
C LEU A 21 3.29 -10.92 20.09
N GLN A 22 1.97 -10.67 20.00
CA GLN A 22 0.97 -11.25 20.90
C GLN A 22 0.94 -12.77 20.81
N SER A 23 0.98 -13.34 19.62
CA SER A 23 1.01 -14.81 19.42
C SER A 23 2.27 -15.46 20.02
N ARG A 24 3.31 -14.66 20.33
CA ARG A 24 4.56 -15.10 21.01
C ARG A 24 4.63 -14.68 22.48
N GLY A 25 3.50 -14.27 23.05
CA GLY A 25 3.39 -13.90 24.46
C GLY A 25 4.01 -12.54 24.82
N VAL A 26 4.26 -11.68 23.84
CA VAL A 26 4.71 -10.29 24.09
C VAL A 26 3.48 -9.38 24.16
N ALA A 27 3.19 -8.84 25.36
CA ALA A 27 2.08 -7.90 25.53
C ALA A 27 2.31 -6.61 24.73
N VAL A 28 1.31 -6.21 23.94
CA VAL A 28 1.36 -5.04 23.07
C VAL A 28 0.17 -4.13 23.30
N THR A 29 0.42 -2.83 23.45
CA THR A 29 -0.60 -1.79 23.34
C THR A 29 -0.48 -1.09 21.97
N LEU A 30 -1.56 -1.06 21.20
CA LEU A 30 -1.60 -0.42 19.89
C LEU A 30 -2.52 0.78 19.90
N HIS A 31 -2.02 1.95 19.48
CA HIS A 31 -2.79 3.18 19.33
C HIS A 31 -3.06 3.45 17.86
N GLU A 32 -4.33 3.61 17.49
CA GLU A 32 -4.77 3.99 16.13
C GLU A 32 -5.56 5.30 16.17
N ALA A 33 -5.22 6.21 15.28
CA ALA A 33 -5.79 7.55 15.20
C ALA A 33 -7.27 7.59 14.81
N SER A 34 -7.83 6.48 14.33
CA SER A 34 -9.21 6.38 13.84
C SER A 34 -9.86 5.10 14.34
N ALA A 35 -11.16 4.95 14.07
CA ALA A 35 -11.88 3.69 14.29
C ALA A 35 -11.69 2.71 13.11
N TYR A 36 -12.12 1.46 13.29
CA TYR A 36 -12.24 0.43 12.26
C TYR A 36 -13.71 0.07 12.05
N PRO A 37 -14.08 -0.44 10.87
CA PRO A 37 -13.29 -0.45 9.65
C PRO A 37 -13.24 0.93 8.99
N ARG A 38 -12.29 1.16 8.08
CA ARG A 38 -12.25 2.41 7.29
C ARG A 38 -11.61 2.21 5.92
N HIS A 39 -12.06 3.00 4.94
CA HIS A 39 -11.42 3.09 3.65
C HIS A 39 -10.11 3.87 3.70
N ARG A 40 -9.14 3.44 2.91
CA ARG A 40 -7.84 4.10 2.76
C ARG A 40 -7.49 4.21 1.27
N VAL A 41 -6.77 5.24 0.88
CA VAL A 41 -6.20 5.31 -0.47
C VAL A 41 -5.14 4.24 -0.61
N CYS A 42 -5.49 3.15 -1.30
CA CYS A 42 -4.66 1.97 -1.50
C CYS A 42 -5.08 1.27 -2.79
N GLY A 43 -4.14 0.64 -3.49
CA GLY A 43 -4.44 -0.21 -4.66
C GLY A 43 -5.18 -1.50 -4.30
N GLU A 44 -5.19 -1.88 -3.03
CA GLU A 44 -5.86 -3.09 -2.50
C GLU A 44 -5.45 -4.37 -3.24
N PHE A 45 -4.22 -4.38 -3.69
CA PHE A 45 -3.55 -5.44 -4.42
C PHE A 45 -2.27 -5.83 -3.67
N ILE A 46 -2.12 -7.11 -3.34
CA ILE A 46 -0.98 -7.67 -2.62
C ILE A 46 -0.25 -8.60 -3.57
N SER A 47 1.03 -8.31 -3.85
CA SER A 47 1.89 -9.20 -4.62
C SER A 47 3.32 -9.13 -4.12
N GLY A 48 4.04 -10.26 -4.19
CA GLY A 48 5.47 -10.32 -3.83
C GLY A 48 5.78 -10.53 -2.35
N VAL A 49 4.79 -10.54 -1.45
CA VAL A 49 4.98 -11.07 -0.08
C VAL A 49 4.87 -12.59 -0.11
N SER A 50 5.79 -13.28 0.58
CA SER A 50 5.77 -14.75 0.63
C SER A 50 4.78 -15.27 1.68
N ASP A 51 4.33 -16.51 1.48
CA ASP A 51 3.43 -17.18 2.44
C ASP A 51 4.16 -17.43 3.76
N GLU A 52 5.48 -17.61 3.74
CA GLU A 52 6.30 -17.74 4.95
C GLU A 52 6.29 -16.44 5.78
N THR A 53 6.38 -15.26 5.13
CA THR A 53 6.25 -13.96 5.81
C THR A 53 4.87 -13.85 6.47
N LEU A 54 3.81 -14.19 5.76
CA LEU A 54 2.44 -14.13 6.30
C LEU A 54 2.22 -15.11 7.44
N ALA A 55 2.77 -16.32 7.34
CA ALA A 55 2.73 -17.32 8.40
C ALA A 55 3.57 -16.90 9.63
N MET A 56 4.78 -16.34 9.41
CA MET A 56 5.64 -15.85 10.48
C MET A 56 4.97 -14.72 11.29
N LEU A 57 4.18 -13.89 10.62
CA LEU A 57 3.40 -12.81 11.24
C LEU A 57 2.08 -13.29 11.83
N ASP A 58 1.71 -14.56 11.60
CA ASP A 58 0.42 -15.12 12.02
C ASP A 58 -0.78 -14.36 11.43
N VAL A 59 -0.70 -13.95 10.16
CA VAL A 59 -1.75 -13.18 9.47
C VAL A 59 -2.33 -13.86 8.22
N ALA A 60 -1.85 -15.04 7.86
CA ALA A 60 -2.24 -15.73 6.62
C ALA A 60 -3.76 -15.98 6.53
N GLU A 61 -4.41 -16.35 7.64
CA GLU A 61 -5.86 -16.57 7.69
C GLU A 61 -6.69 -15.30 7.40
N CYS A 62 -6.14 -14.10 7.70
CA CYS A 62 -6.82 -12.85 7.40
C CYS A 62 -6.93 -12.58 5.88
N LEU A 63 -6.24 -13.37 5.07
CA LEU A 63 -6.20 -13.29 3.61
C LEU A 63 -6.82 -14.52 2.91
N SER A 64 -7.44 -15.45 3.66
CA SER A 64 -7.87 -16.76 3.14
C SER A 64 -8.89 -16.69 2.01
N ASP A 65 -9.76 -15.68 2.00
CA ASP A 65 -10.79 -15.45 0.99
C ASP A 65 -10.52 -14.19 0.13
N ALA A 66 -9.26 -13.70 0.12
CA ALA A 66 -8.86 -12.69 -0.83
C ALA A 66 -9.01 -13.20 -2.27
N THR A 67 -9.48 -12.33 -3.16
CA THR A 67 -9.64 -12.67 -4.58
C THR A 67 -8.28 -13.00 -5.19
N SER A 68 -8.14 -14.18 -5.80
CA SER A 68 -6.93 -14.56 -6.53
C SER A 68 -6.81 -13.72 -7.80
N LEU A 69 -5.63 -13.17 -8.02
CA LEU A 69 -5.32 -12.37 -9.20
C LEU A 69 -4.12 -12.98 -9.91
N GLU A 70 -4.21 -13.14 -11.24
CA GLU A 70 -3.18 -13.80 -12.04
C GLU A 70 -2.70 -12.93 -13.19
N SER A 71 -3.57 -12.08 -13.72
CA SER A 71 -3.34 -11.32 -14.94
C SER A 71 -3.34 -9.82 -14.72
N ALA A 72 -2.45 -9.12 -15.40
CA ALA A 72 -2.44 -7.67 -15.43
C ALA A 72 -2.26 -7.12 -16.84
N SER A 73 -2.82 -5.96 -17.09
CA SER A 73 -2.55 -5.17 -18.27
C SER A 73 -2.06 -3.77 -17.95
N TRP A 74 -1.26 -3.22 -18.83
CA TRP A 74 -0.84 -1.83 -18.78
C TRP A 74 -1.23 -1.12 -20.07
N SER A 75 -1.87 0.05 -19.94
CA SER A 75 -2.39 0.85 -21.04
C SER A 75 -2.05 2.32 -20.89
N ASP A 76 -2.10 3.07 -21.98
CA ASP A 76 -2.14 4.52 -21.98
C ASP A 76 -3.40 5.02 -22.73
N SER A 77 -3.49 6.33 -23.01
CA SER A 77 -4.62 6.92 -23.74
C SER A 77 -4.78 6.41 -25.19
N ALA A 78 -3.74 5.80 -25.77
CA ALA A 78 -3.76 5.29 -27.14
C ALA A 78 -4.01 3.77 -27.21
N GLY A 79 -4.10 3.09 -26.07
CA GLY A 79 -4.43 1.67 -25.99
C GLY A 79 -3.47 0.86 -25.14
N ARG A 80 -3.55 -0.46 -25.30
CA ARG A 80 -2.78 -1.42 -24.50
C ARG A 80 -1.29 -1.40 -24.86
N LEU A 81 -0.45 -1.40 -23.85
CA LEU A 81 1.02 -1.39 -23.93
C LEU A 81 1.61 -2.76 -23.63
N ALA A 82 1.05 -3.46 -22.63
CA ALA A 82 1.54 -4.77 -22.21
C ALA A 82 0.46 -5.58 -21.50
N GLU A 83 0.64 -6.90 -21.53
CA GLU A 83 -0.05 -7.87 -20.70
C GLU A 83 1.00 -8.71 -19.97
N MET A 84 0.71 -9.10 -18.74
CA MET A 84 1.67 -9.84 -17.92
C MET A 84 0.97 -10.74 -16.90
N GLN A 85 1.62 -11.82 -16.53
CA GLN A 85 1.22 -12.63 -15.40
C GLN A 85 1.70 -11.97 -14.10
N VAL A 86 0.78 -11.72 -13.19
CA VAL A 86 1.02 -11.00 -11.95
C VAL A 86 0.27 -11.69 -10.82
N PRO A 87 0.80 -12.82 -10.30
CA PRO A 87 0.14 -13.49 -9.18
C PRO A 87 0.06 -12.57 -7.97
N GLY A 88 -1.13 -12.52 -7.39
CA GLY A 88 -1.43 -11.64 -6.27
C GLY A 88 -2.78 -11.93 -5.64
N ARG A 89 -3.13 -11.12 -4.67
CA ARG A 89 -4.39 -11.19 -3.92
C ARG A 89 -5.03 -9.81 -3.87
N GLY A 90 -6.31 -9.74 -4.24
CA GLY A 90 -7.13 -8.53 -4.13
C GLY A 90 -7.98 -8.59 -2.86
N ILE A 91 -7.87 -7.61 -2.01
CA ILE A 91 -8.68 -7.50 -0.79
C ILE A 91 -8.75 -6.03 -0.36
N SER A 92 -9.95 -5.57 0.00
CA SER A 92 -10.12 -4.21 0.47
C SER A 92 -9.41 -3.98 1.80
N ARG A 93 -8.89 -2.75 1.98
CA ARG A 93 -8.35 -2.32 3.27
C ARG A 93 -9.44 -2.23 4.35
N TRP A 94 -10.69 -2.04 3.92
CA TRP A 94 -11.84 -2.10 4.81
C TRP A 94 -11.92 -3.46 5.51
N GLN A 95 -11.90 -4.53 4.75
CA GLN A 95 -12.04 -5.89 5.26
C GLN A 95 -10.74 -6.40 5.92
N LEU A 96 -9.60 -6.18 5.29
CA LEU A 96 -8.32 -6.67 5.80
C LEU A 96 -7.92 -6.00 7.12
N ASP A 97 -8.04 -4.66 7.21
CA ASP A 97 -7.69 -3.94 8.43
C ASP A 97 -8.62 -4.37 9.60
N GLU A 98 -9.91 -4.62 9.32
CA GLU A 98 -10.87 -5.10 10.31
C GLU A 98 -10.53 -6.52 10.81
N ARG A 99 -10.18 -7.44 9.91
CA ARG A 99 -9.79 -8.80 10.28
C ARG A 99 -8.52 -8.83 11.13
N LEU A 100 -7.51 -8.07 10.72
CA LEU A 100 -6.28 -7.95 11.48
C LEU A 100 -6.53 -7.34 12.86
N GLN A 101 -7.38 -6.33 12.95
CA GLN A 101 -7.76 -5.71 14.22
C GLN A 101 -8.47 -6.70 15.13
N ARG A 102 -9.45 -7.44 14.61
CA ARG A 102 -10.18 -8.46 15.39
C ARG A 102 -9.22 -9.55 15.89
N LYS A 103 -8.32 -10.03 15.04
CA LYS A 103 -7.32 -11.03 15.41
C LYS A 103 -6.38 -10.50 16.50
N PHE A 104 -5.88 -9.28 16.37
CA PHE A 104 -5.03 -8.65 17.39
C PHE A 104 -5.70 -8.62 18.77
N VAL A 105 -6.97 -8.20 18.81
CA VAL A 105 -7.74 -8.14 20.06
C VAL A 105 -8.05 -9.54 20.60
N SER A 106 -8.38 -10.52 19.75
CA SER A 106 -8.66 -11.90 20.19
C SER A 106 -7.45 -12.59 20.80
N LEU A 107 -6.23 -12.19 20.41
CA LEU A 107 -4.97 -12.64 21.03
C LEU A 107 -4.63 -11.90 22.34
N GLY A 108 -5.51 -11.05 22.83
CA GLY A 108 -5.30 -10.28 24.07
C GLY A 108 -4.54 -8.95 23.86
N GLY A 109 -4.37 -8.49 22.63
CA GLY A 109 -3.76 -7.20 22.33
C GLY A 109 -4.62 -6.03 22.82
N SER A 110 -4.01 -5.04 23.47
CA SER A 110 -4.68 -3.82 23.92
C SER A 110 -4.77 -2.83 22.76
N LEU A 111 -5.98 -2.55 22.27
CA LEU A 111 -6.23 -1.62 21.17
C LEU A 111 -6.90 -0.35 21.69
N VAL A 112 -6.27 0.80 21.42
CA VAL A 112 -6.80 2.14 21.75
C VAL A 112 -7.06 2.89 20.45
N THR A 113 -8.32 2.96 20.03
CA THR A 113 -8.75 3.71 18.83
C THR A 113 -8.95 5.19 19.14
N ASN A 114 -9.03 6.03 18.09
CA ASN A 114 -9.14 7.49 18.20
C ASN A 114 -8.04 8.12 19.08
N SER A 115 -6.87 7.48 19.09
CA SER A 115 -5.73 7.85 19.93
C SER A 115 -4.49 8.12 19.09
N ARG A 116 -3.78 9.19 19.46
CA ARG A 116 -2.48 9.56 18.90
C ARG A 116 -1.48 9.70 20.04
N ILE A 117 -0.32 9.08 19.88
CA ILE A 117 0.77 9.17 20.85
C ILE A 117 2.01 9.75 20.17
N ALA A 118 2.93 10.26 20.96
CA ALA A 118 4.24 10.71 20.50
C ALA A 118 5.23 9.54 20.40
N SER A 119 6.28 9.70 19.61
CA SER A 119 7.40 8.76 19.59
C SER A 119 8.21 8.86 20.90
N ALA A 120 8.58 7.70 21.43
CA ALA A 120 9.41 7.57 22.62
C ALA A 120 10.10 6.20 22.60
N PRO A 121 11.12 5.93 23.43
CA PRO A 121 11.62 4.58 23.65
C PRO A 121 10.49 3.64 24.06
N GLY A 122 10.43 2.45 23.47
CA GLY A 122 9.32 1.49 23.64
C GLY A 122 8.14 1.69 22.70
N VAL A 123 8.12 2.77 21.88
CA VAL A 123 7.07 3.03 20.89
C VAL A 123 7.56 2.74 19.48
N ILE A 124 7.10 1.65 18.88
CA ILE A 124 7.33 1.33 17.47
C ILE A 124 6.40 2.17 16.61
N TRP A 125 6.97 2.95 15.67
CA TRP A 125 6.25 3.91 14.87
C TRP A 125 5.76 3.28 13.56
N ALA A 126 4.47 3.04 13.46
CA ALA A 126 3.76 2.48 12.30
C ALA A 126 2.66 3.43 11.80
N ALA A 127 2.73 4.74 12.11
CA ALA A 127 1.69 5.72 11.84
C ALA A 127 1.55 6.13 10.37
N GLY A 128 2.23 5.42 9.48
CA GLY A 128 2.22 5.67 8.05
C GLY A 128 3.05 6.89 7.67
N ARG A 129 2.90 7.32 6.44
CA ARG A 129 3.69 8.44 5.90
C ARG A 129 3.32 9.78 6.55
N PRO A 130 4.30 10.68 6.74
CA PRO A 130 4.02 12.04 7.18
C PRO A 130 3.26 12.81 6.10
N ARG A 131 2.36 13.71 6.51
CA ARG A 131 1.67 14.62 5.58
C ARG A 131 2.60 15.77 5.22
N ARG A 132 2.87 15.96 3.94
CA ARG A 132 3.65 17.09 3.43
C ARG A 132 2.96 17.67 2.21
N PRO A 133 3.05 19.00 1.95
CA PRO A 133 2.52 19.58 0.72
C PRO A 133 3.13 18.89 -0.50
N SER A 134 2.31 18.51 -1.46
CA SER A 134 2.74 17.98 -2.75
C SER A 134 1.69 18.28 -3.81
N ALA A 135 2.12 18.26 -5.06
CA ALA A 135 1.26 18.49 -6.22
C ALA A 135 0.46 17.21 -6.60
N TRP A 136 0.41 16.20 -5.74
CA TRP A 136 -0.21 14.91 -6.04
C TRP A 136 -1.39 14.63 -5.11
N LEU A 137 -2.49 14.15 -5.73
CA LEU A 137 -3.72 13.72 -5.08
C LEU A 137 -3.93 12.23 -5.36
N GLY A 138 -3.96 11.43 -4.32
CA GLY A 138 -4.42 10.05 -4.39
C GLY A 138 -5.93 9.99 -4.20
N LEU A 139 -6.62 9.29 -5.08
CA LEU A 139 -8.06 9.04 -5.00
C LEU A 139 -8.32 7.54 -5.10
N LYS A 140 -9.33 7.08 -4.37
CA LYS A 140 -9.76 5.69 -4.37
C LYS A 140 -11.28 5.62 -4.28
N CYS A 141 -11.87 4.66 -5.00
CA CYS A 141 -13.28 4.33 -4.92
C CYS A 141 -13.47 2.84 -5.23
N HIS A 142 -14.50 2.21 -4.68
CA HIS A 142 -14.97 0.90 -5.13
C HIS A 142 -16.11 1.06 -6.13
N ALA A 143 -16.23 0.10 -7.05
CA ALA A 143 -17.34 0.02 -7.98
C ALA A 143 -17.80 -1.43 -8.19
N ARG A 144 -19.05 -1.60 -8.59
CA ARG A 144 -19.64 -2.86 -9.08
C ARG A 144 -20.02 -2.71 -10.54
N ASN A 145 -20.43 -3.80 -11.18
CA ASN A 145 -20.85 -3.82 -12.57
C ASN A 145 -19.80 -3.20 -13.53
N LEU A 146 -18.52 -3.44 -13.21
CA LEU A 146 -17.38 -2.98 -13.99
C LEU A 146 -16.57 -4.19 -14.49
N PRO A 147 -16.86 -4.73 -15.69
CA PRO A 147 -16.10 -5.86 -16.19
C PRO A 147 -14.66 -5.44 -16.50
N LEU A 148 -13.71 -6.23 -16.00
CA LEU A 148 -12.29 -6.10 -16.29
C LEU A 148 -11.86 -7.20 -17.26
N THR A 149 -10.96 -6.88 -18.21
CA THR A 149 -10.35 -7.84 -19.12
C THR A 149 -9.20 -8.61 -18.50
N HIS A 150 -8.58 -8.01 -17.47
CA HIS A 150 -7.53 -8.60 -16.63
C HIS A 150 -7.87 -8.36 -15.16
N ASP A 151 -7.29 -9.14 -14.25
CA ASP A 151 -7.58 -8.99 -12.82
C ASP A 151 -7.06 -7.68 -12.25
N LEU A 152 -5.97 -7.18 -12.85
CA LEU A 152 -5.42 -5.85 -12.60
C LEU A 152 -5.27 -5.09 -13.93
N GLU A 153 -5.87 -3.94 -14.05
CA GLU A 153 -5.68 -3.05 -15.20
C GLU A 153 -5.04 -1.73 -14.75
N MET A 154 -3.94 -1.34 -15.40
CA MET A 154 -3.20 -0.13 -15.08
C MET A 154 -3.19 0.83 -16.26
N PHE A 155 -3.51 2.07 -16.02
CA PHE A 155 -3.55 3.14 -17.03
C PHE A 155 -2.61 4.27 -16.62
N THR A 156 -1.77 4.71 -17.54
CA THR A 156 -0.82 5.80 -17.32
C THR A 156 -1.07 6.96 -18.27
N SER A 157 -0.80 8.15 -17.77
CA SER A 157 -0.85 9.39 -18.56
C SER A 157 0.17 10.41 -18.02
N PRO A 158 0.48 11.48 -18.76
CA PRO A 158 1.34 12.55 -18.26
C PRO A 158 0.80 13.29 -17.02
N GLY A 159 -0.48 13.08 -16.67
CA GLY A 159 -1.17 13.68 -15.53
C GLY A 159 -1.30 12.77 -14.31
N GLY A 160 -0.89 11.50 -14.43
CA GLY A 160 -1.00 10.52 -13.35
C GLY A 160 -1.18 9.10 -13.86
N TYR A 161 -1.56 8.22 -12.97
CA TYR A 161 -1.91 6.83 -13.29
C TYR A 161 -3.08 6.37 -12.41
N VAL A 162 -3.77 5.34 -12.86
CA VAL A 162 -4.84 4.68 -12.12
C VAL A 162 -4.73 3.16 -12.32
N GLY A 163 -4.98 2.41 -11.25
CA GLY A 163 -5.11 0.96 -11.25
C GLY A 163 -6.54 0.56 -10.92
N LEU A 164 -7.04 -0.46 -11.60
CA LEU A 164 -8.28 -1.15 -11.33
C LEU A 164 -7.94 -2.57 -10.92
N ALA A 165 -8.34 -3.00 -9.74
CA ALA A 165 -8.06 -4.34 -9.22
C ALA A 165 -9.35 -5.01 -8.76
N LYS A 166 -9.55 -6.28 -9.11
CA LYS A 166 -10.61 -7.09 -8.52
C LYS A 166 -10.34 -7.28 -7.04
N ILE A 167 -11.36 -7.16 -6.23
CA ILE A 167 -11.35 -7.42 -4.79
C ILE A 167 -12.53 -8.33 -4.44
N GLU A 168 -12.74 -8.58 -3.16
CA GLU A 168 -13.86 -9.40 -2.68
C GLU A 168 -15.23 -8.89 -3.14
N ASP A 169 -16.26 -9.76 -3.11
CA ASP A 169 -17.67 -9.47 -3.41
C ASP A 169 -17.92 -8.92 -4.82
N ASP A 170 -17.15 -9.37 -5.82
CA ASP A 170 -17.21 -8.91 -7.21
C ASP A 170 -17.06 -7.39 -7.37
N LYS A 171 -16.38 -6.76 -6.42
CA LYS A 171 -16.04 -5.34 -6.48
C LYS A 171 -14.73 -5.11 -7.23
N VAL A 172 -14.61 -3.95 -7.79
CA VAL A 172 -13.37 -3.42 -8.35
C VAL A 172 -12.93 -2.22 -7.53
N ASN A 173 -11.69 -2.28 -7.04
CA ASN A 173 -11.03 -1.12 -6.46
C ASN A 173 -10.43 -0.26 -7.57
N ILE A 174 -10.78 1.01 -7.61
CA ILE A 174 -10.25 2.01 -8.54
C ILE A 174 -9.38 2.95 -7.71
N CYS A 175 -8.08 2.94 -7.91
CA CYS A 175 -7.15 3.76 -7.14
C CYS A 175 -6.14 4.45 -8.05
N GLY A 176 -6.05 5.77 -7.97
CA GLY A 176 -5.16 6.56 -8.80
C GLY A 176 -4.37 7.62 -8.04
N LEU A 177 -3.27 8.04 -8.65
CA LEU A 177 -2.46 9.18 -8.23
C LEU A 177 -2.45 10.20 -9.37
N PHE A 178 -2.97 11.39 -9.11
CA PHE A 178 -3.17 12.43 -10.09
C PHE A 178 -2.41 13.70 -9.71
N LYS A 179 -1.88 14.39 -10.69
CA LYS A 179 -1.32 15.72 -10.47
C LYS A 179 -2.46 16.68 -10.16
N THR A 180 -2.36 17.36 -9.02
CA THR A 180 -3.40 18.31 -8.57
C THR A 180 -3.59 19.44 -9.58
N ARG A 181 -4.84 19.65 -9.99
CA ARG A 181 -5.31 20.74 -10.84
C ARG A 181 -6.59 21.30 -10.25
N SER A 182 -7.20 22.28 -10.88
CA SER A 182 -8.50 22.80 -10.46
C SER A 182 -9.56 21.70 -10.54
N THR A 183 -10.18 21.34 -9.43
CA THR A 183 -11.21 20.29 -9.37
C THR A 183 -12.61 20.80 -9.73
N ARG A 184 -12.76 22.11 -10.00
CA ARG A 184 -14.05 22.76 -10.29
C ARG A 184 -15.18 22.40 -9.29
N GLY A 185 -14.81 22.09 -8.05
CA GLY A 185 -15.78 21.73 -6.99
C GLY A 185 -16.31 20.30 -7.03
N ALA A 186 -15.84 19.45 -7.93
CA ALA A 186 -16.25 18.04 -7.99
C ALA A 186 -15.87 17.30 -6.70
N LYS A 187 -16.73 16.38 -6.26
CA LYS A 187 -16.57 15.56 -5.05
C LYS A 187 -16.92 14.11 -5.38
N GLY A 188 -16.61 13.19 -4.47
CA GLY A 188 -16.98 11.78 -4.61
C GLY A 188 -16.37 11.12 -5.85
N SER A 189 -17.10 10.21 -6.46
CA SER A 189 -16.73 9.54 -7.72
C SER A 189 -16.64 10.53 -8.89
N ALA A 190 -17.42 11.60 -8.90
CA ALA A 190 -17.35 12.65 -9.93
C ALA A 190 -15.97 13.36 -9.94
N LEU A 191 -15.31 13.47 -8.79
CA LEU A 191 -13.93 13.98 -8.74
C LEU A 191 -12.98 13.02 -9.43
N LEU A 192 -13.10 11.71 -9.21
CA LEU A 192 -12.28 10.69 -9.88
C LEU A 192 -12.46 10.76 -11.41
N LEU A 193 -13.69 10.81 -11.89
CA LEU A 193 -13.99 10.95 -13.33
C LEU A 193 -13.40 12.25 -13.92
N THR A 194 -13.52 13.36 -13.20
CA THR A 194 -12.93 14.64 -13.60
C THR A 194 -11.40 14.52 -13.73
N MET A 195 -10.73 13.94 -12.74
CA MET A 195 -9.27 13.76 -12.76
C MET A 195 -8.81 12.84 -13.89
N LEU A 196 -9.57 11.80 -14.23
CA LEU A 196 -9.29 10.93 -15.38
C LEU A 196 -9.36 11.71 -16.70
N ARG A 197 -10.42 12.51 -16.91
CA ARG A 197 -10.55 13.34 -18.11
C ARG A 197 -9.44 14.39 -18.22
N GLU A 198 -9.12 15.09 -17.14
CA GLU A 198 -8.02 16.04 -17.11
C GLU A 198 -6.65 15.37 -17.32
N SER A 199 -6.54 14.09 -17.03
CA SER A 199 -5.35 13.28 -17.30
C SER A 199 -5.36 12.64 -18.69
N SER A 200 -6.29 13.02 -19.57
CA SER A 200 -6.43 12.48 -20.94
C SER A 200 -6.77 10.98 -20.99
N LEU A 201 -7.37 10.44 -19.95
CA LEU A 201 -7.87 9.05 -19.90
C LEU A 201 -9.40 9.02 -20.15
N HIS A 202 -9.84 9.66 -21.25
CA HIS A 202 -11.25 9.86 -21.57
C HIS A 202 -12.00 8.52 -21.74
N ALA A 203 -11.46 7.59 -22.53
CA ALA A 203 -12.08 6.29 -22.76
C ALA A 203 -12.27 5.48 -21.46
N LEU A 204 -11.33 5.61 -20.52
CA LEU A 204 -11.49 5.00 -19.20
C LEU A 204 -12.57 5.72 -18.38
N ALA A 205 -12.61 7.05 -18.41
CA ALA A 205 -13.65 7.81 -17.70
C ALA A 205 -15.04 7.44 -18.21
N ASP A 206 -15.23 7.34 -19.55
CA ASP A 206 -16.50 6.96 -20.17
C ASP A 206 -16.90 5.51 -19.81
N ARG A 207 -15.93 4.58 -19.76
CA ARG A 207 -16.16 3.21 -19.29
C ARG A 207 -16.62 3.18 -17.83
N LEU A 208 -16.03 4.02 -16.97
CA LEU A 208 -16.35 4.08 -15.56
C LEU A 208 -17.68 4.77 -15.27
N GLU A 209 -18.21 5.62 -16.16
CA GLU A 209 -19.54 6.24 -16.00
C GLU A 209 -20.69 5.22 -15.96
N ALA A 210 -20.48 4.04 -16.57
CA ALA A 210 -21.45 2.96 -16.55
C ALA A 210 -21.37 2.07 -15.28
N ALA A 211 -20.36 2.28 -14.43
CA ALA A 211 -20.15 1.49 -13.24
C ALA A 211 -20.99 2.00 -12.06
N GLU A 212 -21.33 1.10 -11.15
CA GLU A 212 -22.02 1.42 -9.90
C GLU A 212 -20.99 1.77 -8.81
N PHE A 213 -20.76 3.06 -8.58
CA PHE A 213 -19.83 3.52 -7.54
C PHE A 213 -20.39 3.36 -6.14
N ASP A 214 -19.57 2.85 -5.23
CA ASP A 214 -19.82 2.92 -3.79
C ASP A 214 -19.26 4.24 -3.25
N GLU A 215 -20.10 5.26 -3.18
CA GLU A 215 -19.74 6.61 -2.70
C GLU A 215 -19.19 6.60 -1.26
N SER A 216 -19.60 5.64 -0.43
CA SER A 216 -19.09 5.50 0.95
C SER A 216 -17.62 5.06 0.99
N SER A 217 -17.15 4.43 -0.07
CA SER A 217 -15.77 3.95 -0.22
C SER A 217 -14.81 5.02 -0.75
N VAL A 218 -15.34 6.16 -1.21
CA VAL A 218 -14.52 7.24 -1.77
C VAL A 218 -13.62 7.83 -0.70
N CYS A 219 -12.34 7.84 -0.97
CA CYS A 219 -11.39 8.52 -0.12
C CYS A 219 -10.28 9.18 -0.95
N GLY A 220 -9.78 10.28 -0.42
CA GLY A 220 -8.72 11.06 -1.05
C GLY A 220 -7.63 11.43 -0.07
N VAL A 221 -6.41 11.54 -0.56
CA VAL A 221 -5.27 11.97 0.24
C VAL A 221 -4.27 12.75 -0.61
N ALA A 222 -3.83 13.86 -0.08
CA ALA A 222 -2.78 14.68 -0.66
C ALA A 222 -1.43 14.47 0.07
N GLY A 223 -0.35 14.99 -0.48
CA GLY A 223 0.93 15.04 0.23
C GLY A 223 1.73 13.73 0.13
N PHE A 224 1.86 13.16 -1.07
CA PHE A 224 2.72 11.99 -1.30
C PHE A 224 4.20 12.37 -1.36
N GLN A 225 5.01 11.73 -0.53
CA GLN A 225 6.47 11.76 -0.61
C GLN A 225 6.97 10.32 -0.65
N MET A 226 7.73 9.99 -1.69
CA MET A 226 8.28 8.65 -1.93
C MET A 226 9.64 8.47 -1.28
N GLY A 227 10.07 7.23 -1.10
CA GLY A 227 11.38 6.87 -0.59
C GLY A 227 11.47 6.81 0.93
N GLN A 228 12.69 6.90 1.44
CA GLN A 228 12.98 6.86 2.86
C GLN A 228 12.43 8.12 3.55
N GLN A 229 11.81 7.95 4.70
CA GLN A 229 11.20 9.02 5.46
C GLN A 229 12.11 9.47 6.61
N ALA A 230 12.04 10.77 6.97
CA ALA A 230 12.54 11.24 8.27
C ALA A 230 11.52 10.80 9.33
N ALA A 231 11.85 9.73 10.04
CA ALA A 231 10.94 9.02 10.94
C ALA A 231 11.61 8.79 12.31
N PRO A 232 10.83 8.50 13.36
CA PRO A 232 11.36 8.05 14.65
C PRO A 232 12.29 6.84 14.51
N GLU A 233 13.15 6.66 15.50
CA GLU A 233 14.25 5.69 15.50
C GLU A 233 13.78 4.27 15.14
N PHE A 234 12.68 3.79 15.73
CA PHE A 234 12.13 2.47 15.42
C PHE A 234 10.83 2.64 14.60
N SER A 235 10.96 2.68 13.29
CA SER A 235 9.83 2.87 12.36
C SER A 235 9.66 1.70 11.42
N ILE A 236 8.40 1.40 11.04
CA ILE A 236 8.02 0.34 10.10
C ILE A 236 6.96 0.82 9.09
N GLY A 237 6.83 0.10 7.99
CA GLY A 237 5.88 0.40 6.90
C GLY A 237 6.17 1.74 6.25
N ASP A 238 5.13 2.43 5.77
CA ASP A 238 5.24 3.72 5.08
C ASP A 238 5.85 4.83 5.95
N ALA A 239 5.90 4.63 7.28
CA ALA A 239 6.57 5.54 8.18
C ALA A 239 8.09 5.47 8.04
N ALA A 240 8.65 4.31 7.73
CA ALA A 240 10.08 4.11 7.50
C ALA A 240 10.45 4.40 6.04
N SER A 241 9.72 3.82 5.10
CA SER A 241 9.96 4.02 3.67
C SER A 241 8.71 3.77 2.85
N MET A 242 8.46 4.61 1.86
CA MET A 242 7.32 4.50 0.96
C MET A 242 7.76 4.19 -0.46
N ILE A 243 7.29 3.07 -1.00
CA ILE A 243 7.48 2.73 -2.41
C ILE A 243 6.49 3.51 -3.28
N PRO A 244 6.85 3.90 -4.52
CA PRO A 244 5.90 4.48 -5.46
C PRO A 244 4.65 3.61 -5.65
N PRO A 245 3.43 4.15 -5.47
CA PRO A 245 2.20 3.35 -5.40
C PRO A 245 1.89 2.55 -6.67
N PHE A 246 2.35 2.98 -7.85
CA PHE A 246 2.11 2.27 -9.11
C PHE A 246 2.71 0.85 -9.14
N THR A 247 3.69 0.55 -8.27
CA THR A 247 4.31 -0.78 -8.20
C THR A 247 3.38 -1.83 -7.58
N GLY A 248 2.34 -1.41 -6.86
CA GLY A 248 1.43 -2.30 -6.15
C GLY A 248 2.04 -3.01 -4.92
N ASN A 249 3.24 -2.64 -4.49
CA ASN A 249 4.01 -3.36 -3.46
C ASN A 249 3.95 -2.75 -2.06
N GLY A 250 3.21 -1.66 -1.84
CA GLY A 250 3.13 -1.00 -0.54
C GLY A 250 2.58 -1.90 0.57
N MET A 251 1.56 -2.71 0.25
CA MET A 251 0.98 -3.66 1.21
C MET A 251 1.96 -4.79 1.55
N SER A 252 2.65 -5.35 0.56
CA SER A 252 3.67 -6.39 0.76
C SER A 252 4.83 -5.87 1.61
N MET A 253 5.34 -4.68 1.31
CA MET A 253 6.39 -4.04 2.12
C MET A 253 5.94 -3.75 3.55
N ALA A 254 4.66 -3.48 3.79
CA ALA A 254 4.14 -3.30 5.14
C ALA A 254 4.26 -4.59 5.97
N PHE A 255 3.88 -5.76 5.40
CA PHE A 255 4.08 -7.06 6.05
C PHE A 255 5.57 -7.38 6.25
N GLU A 256 6.37 -7.24 5.21
CA GLU A 256 7.82 -7.52 5.26
C GLU A 256 8.55 -6.60 6.25
N SER A 257 8.14 -5.35 6.41
CA SER A 257 8.72 -4.45 7.42
C SER A 257 8.37 -4.87 8.85
N ALA A 258 7.16 -5.40 9.06
CA ALA A 258 6.74 -5.97 10.34
C ALA A 258 7.57 -7.23 10.66
N GLU A 259 7.82 -8.09 9.66
CA GLU A 259 8.71 -9.26 9.80
C GLU A 259 10.14 -8.85 10.19
N CYS A 260 10.73 -7.85 9.52
CA CYS A 260 12.06 -7.32 9.86
C CYS A 260 12.13 -6.77 11.28
N ALA A 261 11.02 -6.25 11.81
CA ALA A 261 10.95 -5.69 13.15
C ALA A 261 10.67 -6.73 14.25
N LEU A 262 10.15 -7.91 13.92
CA LEU A 262 9.65 -8.89 14.88
C LEU A 262 10.71 -9.34 15.87
N GLN A 263 11.83 -9.90 15.39
CA GLN A 263 12.89 -10.39 16.29
C GLN A 263 13.55 -9.25 17.09
N PRO A 264 13.90 -8.09 16.48
CA PRO A 264 14.37 -6.93 17.23
C PRO A 264 13.44 -6.48 18.37
N ALA A 265 12.13 -6.43 18.10
CA ALA A 265 11.14 -6.06 19.11
C ALA A 265 11.05 -7.10 20.23
N MET A 266 11.10 -8.39 19.93
CA MET A 266 11.16 -9.47 20.91
C MET A 266 12.43 -9.41 21.78
N ASP A 267 13.57 -9.08 21.18
CA ASP A 267 14.85 -8.94 21.89
C ASP A 267 14.79 -7.78 22.88
N TYR A 268 14.20 -6.66 22.48
CA TYR A 268 13.96 -5.52 23.36
C TYR A 268 12.99 -5.88 24.49
N ALA A 269 11.84 -6.49 24.18
CA ALA A 269 10.85 -6.90 25.18
C ALA A 269 11.42 -7.86 26.23
N ALA A 270 12.32 -8.75 25.82
CA ALA A 270 13.02 -9.67 26.73
C ALA A 270 14.20 -9.04 27.49
N GLY A 271 14.58 -7.79 27.17
CA GLY A 271 15.73 -7.10 27.73
C GLY A 271 17.07 -7.64 27.24
N ARG A 272 17.11 -8.31 26.10
CA ARG A 272 18.35 -8.78 25.45
C ARG A 272 19.04 -7.68 24.64
N LYS A 273 18.27 -6.69 24.18
CA LYS A 273 18.77 -5.50 23.46
C LYS A 273 18.21 -4.23 24.09
N SER A 274 18.96 -3.16 24.03
CA SER A 274 18.48 -1.80 24.25
C SER A 274 17.51 -1.39 23.15
N TRP A 275 16.77 -0.30 23.37
CA TRP A 275 15.87 0.26 22.35
C TRP A 275 16.60 0.62 21.06
N SER A 276 17.74 1.31 21.16
CA SER A 276 18.53 1.75 20.02
C SER A 276 19.12 0.59 19.22
N GLU A 277 19.60 -0.47 19.89
CA GLU A 277 20.08 -1.68 19.23
C GLU A 277 18.96 -2.41 18.46
N ALA A 278 17.76 -2.51 19.06
CA ALA A 278 16.62 -3.11 18.42
C ALA A 278 16.14 -2.29 17.19
N ALA A 279 16.06 -0.97 17.33
CA ALA A 279 15.71 -0.06 16.25
C ALA A 279 16.71 -0.13 15.09
N SER A 280 18.01 -0.11 15.41
CA SER A 280 19.08 -0.22 14.41
C SER A 280 19.03 -1.56 13.68
N ALA A 281 18.78 -2.67 14.37
CA ALA A 281 18.65 -4.00 13.76
C ALA A 281 17.46 -4.07 12.80
N SER A 282 16.30 -3.53 13.21
CA SER A 282 15.11 -3.45 12.33
C SER A 282 15.37 -2.60 11.08
N THR A 283 15.98 -1.43 11.26
CA THR A 283 16.32 -0.52 10.15
C THR A 283 17.31 -1.16 9.17
N ALA A 284 18.34 -1.85 9.66
CA ALA A 284 19.31 -2.58 8.84
C ALA A 284 18.63 -3.71 8.05
N GLY A 285 17.73 -4.48 8.67
CA GLY A 285 16.95 -5.52 8.02
C GLY A 285 16.08 -4.98 6.89
N GLN A 286 15.33 -3.91 7.15
CA GLN A 286 14.51 -3.23 6.16
C GLN A 286 15.36 -2.65 5.00
N ALA A 287 16.48 -2.00 5.31
CA ALA A 287 17.39 -1.43 4.31
C ALA A 287 17.98 -2.53 3.41
N SER A 288 18.42 -3.66 3.97
CA SER A 288 18.92 -4.81 3.21
C SER A 288 17.85 -5.37 2.26
N ARG A 289 16.61 -5.53 2.76
CA ARG A 289 15.51 -6.13 2.00
C ARG A 289 14.96 -5.20 0.91
N PHE A 290 14.87 -3.89 1.16
CA PHE A 290 14.12 -2.95 0.29
C PHE A 290 14.99 -2.09 -0.61
N ARG A 291 16.30 -1.95 -0.36
CA ARG A 291 17.17 -1.03 -1.10
C ARG A 291 17.09 -1.17 -2.62
N ARG A 292 17.19 -2.41 -3.14
CA ARG A 292 17.13 -2.67 -4.59
C ARG A 292 15.73 -2.37 -5.15
N ARG A 293 14.69 -2.81 -4.45
CA ARG A 293 13.28 -2.60 -4.81
C ARG A 293 12.95 -1.11 -4.86
N LEU A 294 13.33 -0.34 -3.85
CA LEU A 294 13.09 1.11 -3.79
C LEU A 294 13.86 1.86 -4.87
N ALA A 295 15.11 1.49 -5.16
CA ALA A 295 15.89 2.09 -6.23
C ALA A 295 15.25 1.85 -7.61
N ALA A 296 14.90 0.59 -7.93
CA ALA A 296 14.22 0.25 -9.18
C ALA A 296 12.88 0.97 -9.32
N ALA A 297 12.06 0.95 -8.27
CA ALA A 297 10.78 1.63 -8.24
C ALA A 297 10.92 3.15 -8.41
N GLY A 298 11.95 3.77 -7.84
CA GLY A 298 12.25 5.18 -8.00
C GLY A 298 12.57 5.55 -9.45
N ILE A 299 13.38 4.75 -10.13
CA ILE A 299 13.70 4.95 -11.57
C ILE A 299 12.43 4.83 -12.41
N LEU A 300 11.64 3.77 -12.21
CA LEU A 300 10.39 3.56 -12.93
C LEU A 300 9.38 4.70 -12.68
N HIS A 301 9.29 5.17 -11.44
CA HIS A 301 8.44 6.32 -11.10
C HIS A 301 8.86 7.57 -11.85
N HIS A 302 10.16 7.86 -11.90
CA HIS A 302 10.67 9.00 -12.70
C HIS A 302 10.28 8.86 -14.17
N CYS A 303 10.44 7.67 -14.77
CA CYS A 303 10.04 7.40 -16.15
C CYS A 303 8.54 7.64 -16.39
N LEU A 304 7.67 7.23 -15.45
CA LEU A 304 6.22 7.41 -15.58
C LEU A 304 5.77 8.86 -15.34
N MET A 305 6.46 9.61 -14.48
CA MET A 305 6.08 10.99 -14.13
C MET A 305 6.68 12.04 -15.05
N ASN A 306 7.75 11.72 -15.78
CA ASN A 306 8.35 12.61 -16.77
C ASN A 306 7.69 12.41 -18.14
N ARG A 307 7.13 13.49 -18.75
CA ARG A 307 6.40 13.41 -20.04
C ARG A 307 7.23 12.83 -21.19
N ALA A 308 8.50 13.21 -21.30
CA ALA A 308 9.37 12.73 -22.37
C ALA A 308 9.74 11.26 -22.16
N ALA A 309 10.14 10.90 -20.94
CA ALA A 309 10.46 9.52 -20.58
C ALA A 309 9.24 8.59 -20.72
N LEU A 310 8.05 9.03 -20.30
CA LEU A 310 6.81 8.27 -20.49
C LEU A 310 6.53 7.97 -21.97
N ARG A 311 6.66 8.99 -22.85
CA ARG A 311 6.46 8.80 -24.31
C ARG A 311 7.44 7.77 -24.87
N ILE A 312 8.71 7.83 -24.48
CA ILE A 312 9.74 6.86 -24.90
C ILE A 312 9.37 5.48 -24.39
N THR A 313 9.05 5.36 -23.10
CA THR A 313 8.68 4.08 -22.48
C THR A 313 7.44 3.46 -23.14
N CYS A 314 6.39 4.23 -23.41
CA CYS A 314 5.21 3.76 -24.11
C CYS A 314 5.53 3.34 -25.55
N SER A 315 6.38 4.09 -26.26
CA SER A 315 6.82 3.73 -27.61
C SER A 315 7.60 2.40 -27.64
N LEU A 316 8.52 2.21 -26.71
CA LEU A 316 9.27 0.96 -26.56
C LEU A 316 8.36 -0.20 -26.16
N ALA A 317 7.40 0.05 -25.26
CA ALA A 317 6.43 -0.96 -24.84
C ALA A 317 5.56 -1.46 -26.00
N ARG A 318 5.05 -0.56 -26.87
CA ARG A 318 4.31 -0.95 -28.09
C ARG A 318 5.14 -1.79 -29.05
N ARG A 319 6.46 -1.61 -29.06
CA ARG A 319 7.40 -2.41 -29.85
C ARG A 319 7.83 -3.69 -29.14
N LYS A 320 7.26 -4.02 -27.97
CA LYS A 320 7.61 -5.17 -27.13
C LYS A 320 9.09 -5.18 -26.68
N MET A 321 9.72 -4.02 -26.61
CA MET A 321 11.12 -3.85 -26.22
C MET A 321 11.32 -3.61 -24.70
N VAL A 322 10.26 -3.48 -23.92
CA VAL A 322 10.32 -3.31 -22.47
C VAL A 322 10.20 -4.68 -21.81
N PRO A 323 11.21 -5.14 -21.05
CA PRO A 323 11.17 -6.44 -20.37
C PRO A 323 10.34 -6.38 -19.08
N PHE A 324 9.00 -6.29 -19.22
CA PHE A 324 8.08 -6.08 -18.10
C PHE A 324 8.21 -7.11 -16.99
N GLN A 325 8.39 -8.40 -17.31
CA GLN A 325 8.54 -9.44 -16.30
C GLN A 325 9.81 -9.21 -15.45
N THR A 326 10.92 -8.86 -16.07
CA THR A 326 12.16 -8.53 -15.34
C THR A 326 11.97 -7.29 -14.46
N LEU A 327 11.32 -6.24 -14.98
CA LEU A 327 11.03 -5.03 -14.20
C LEU A 327 10.11 -5.32 -13.02
N LEU A 328 9.12 -6.19 -13.22
CA LEU A 328 8.22 -6.62 -12.17
C LEU A 328 8.95 -7.36 -11.04
N HIS A 329 9.89 -8.25 -11.38
CA HIS A 329 10.72 -8.94 -10.39
C HIS A 329 11.65 -7.99 -9.62
N LEU A 330 12.13 -6.92 -10.25
CA LEU A 330 12.99 -5.93 -9.58
C LEU A 330 12.22 -5.06 -8.54
N VAL A 331 10.93 -4.93 -8.68
CA VAL A 331 10.09 -4.15 -7.74
C VAL A 331 9.26 -5.01 -6.77
N ARG A 332 9.51 -6.32 -6.75
CA ARG A 332 8.87 -7.32 -5.85
C ARG A 332 9.86 -8.00 -4.91
#